data_f305d548a76d32a450372ce2e260ff1e
#
_entry.id   f305d548a76d32a450372ce2e260ff1e
#
_cell.length_a   1.000
_cell.length_b   1.000
_cell.length_c   1.000
_cell.angle_alpha   90.00
_cell.angle_beta   90.00
_cell.angle_gamma   90.00
#
_symmetry.space_group_name_H-M   'P 1'
#
loop_
_entity.id
_entity.type
_entity.pdbx_description
1 polymer ?
#
loop_
_entity_poly.entity_id
_entity_poly.type
_entity_poly.pdbx_seq_one_letter_code
_entity_poly.pdbx_strand_id
1 'polypeptide(L)'
;VVHTLLQRYGLVRIYGRKVGQDAPGVERPLLFAAFGAALATAIASPRLGEQFRSGVLDVGEPGMNTWTAELLTDARPVASVLAVPLVALTVVLGVRWWRQERDRPQNRAKHWYLGSTLVMFAIAPFAPMAALLGFIGSHAAEYYVVVARSLRSRTQSKPGSNLARVTRVLRPWPTVILFGVGAVWFVYWMMTTSVAMAAFVVALSASALHFLYDGIIWRTGRPAYAVTFRGVLPSRTPVGVPPE
;
A
#
# COMPACT_ATOMS: atom_id res chain seq x y z
N VAL A 1 7.84 -2.01 -3.97
CA VAL A 1 6.99 -3.14 -3.56
C VAL A 1 7.22 -3.52 -2.10
N VAL A 2 8.43 -3.97 -1.70
CA VAL A 2 8.73 -4.37 -0.30
C VAL A 2 8.38 -3.25 0.68
N HIS A 3 8.75 -2.02 0.36
CA HIS A 3 8.42 -0.84 1.15
C HIS A 3 6.90 -0.68 1.35
N THR A 4 6.11 -0.78 0.28
CA THR A 4 4.64 -0.67 0.35
C THR A 4 4.01 -1.78 1.19
N LEU A 5 4.54 -3.02 1.11
CA LEU A 5 4.09 -4.12 1.96
C LEU A 5 4.40 -3.88 3.44
N LEU A 6 5.59 -3.34 3.74
CA LEU A 6 5.98 -2.99 5.11
C LEU A 6 5.12 -1.84 5.65
N GLN A 7 4.79 -0.85 4.83
CA GLN A 7 3.85 0.21 5.21
C GLN A 7 2.47 -0.35 5.50
N ARG A 8 1.92 -1.22 4.63
CA ARG A 8 0.64 -1.88 4.87
C ARG A 8 0.64 -2.68 6.16
N TYR A 9 1.70 -3.44 6.41
CA TYR A 9 1.88 -4.12 7.69
C TYR A 9 1.88 -3.13 8.87
N GLY A 10 2.60 -2.00 8.74
CA GLY A 10 2.62 -0.94 9.75
C GLY A 10 1.22 -0.41 10.09
N LEU A 11 0.39 -0.15 9.07
CA LEU A 11 -1.00 0.29 9.25
C LEU A 11 -1.87 -0.79 9.92
N VAL A 12 -1.75 -2.05 9.52
CA VAL A 12 -2.42 -3.17 10.19
C VAL A 12 -2.06 -3.22 11.66
N ARG A 13 -0.77 -2.99 12.01
CA ARG A 13 -0.30 -2.94 13.40
C ARG A 13 -0.86 -1.74 14.16
N ILE A 14 -0.99 -0.57 13.54
CA ILE A 14 -1.62 0.61 14.14
C ILE A 14 -3.09 0.32 14.48
N TYR A 15 -3.83 -0.30 13.57
CA TYR A 15 -5.22 -0.69 13.82
C TYR A 15 -5.35 -1.75 14.94
N GLY A 16 -4.44 -2.72 14.98
CA GLY A 16 -4.41 -3.72 16.06
C GLY A 16 -4.15 -3.09 17.43
N ARG A 17 -3.15 -2.23 17.53
CA ARG A 17 -2.80 -1.54 18.79
C ARG A 17 -3.92 -0.67 19.36
N LYS A 18 -4.79 -0.11 18.49
CA LYS A 18 -5.96 0.67 18.95
C LYS A 18 -6.95 -0.15 19.78
N VAL A 19 -6.93 -1.45 19.66
CA VAL A 19 -7.79 -2.38 20.42
C VAL A 19 -6.98 -3.28 21.35
N GLY A 20 -5.74 -2.90 21.69
CA GLY A 20 -4.91 -3.63 22.64
C GLY A 20 -4.16 -4.86 22.09
N GLN A 21 -4.10 -5.04 20.77
CA GLN A 21 -3.31 -6.11 20.14
C GLN A 21 -1.83 -5.70 20.05
N ASP A 22 -1.10 -5.76 21.15
CA ASP A 22 0.30 -5.34 21.19
C ASP A 22 1.24 -6.37 20.54
N ALA A 23 0.97 -7.66 20.69
CA ALA A 23 1.77 -8.72 20.08
C ALA A 23 1.56 -8.81 18.57
N PRO A 24 2.63 -9.00 17.76
CA PRO A 24 2.49 -9.25 16.33
C PRO A 24 1.79 -10.59 16.10
N GLY A 25 0.96 -10.63 15.06
CA GLY A 25 0.35 -11.86 14.55
C GLY A 25 1.05 -12.35 13.29
N VAL A 26 0.33 -13.13 12.50
CA VAL A 26 0.81 -13.64 11.21
C VAL A 26 0.58 -12.67 10.04
N GLU A 27 0.19 -11.42 10.31
CA GLU A 27 -0.18 -10.45 9.28
C GLU A 27 0.98 -10.15 8.32
N ARG A 28 2.21 -10.05 8.85
CA ARG A 28 3.40 -9.80 8.01
C ARG A 28 3.67 -10.94 7.03
N PRO A 29 3.87 -12.19 7.48
CA PRO A 29 4.08 -13.30 6.55
C PRO A 29 2.88 -13.52 5.61
N LEU A 30 1.64 -13.27 6.06
CA LEU A 30 0.45 -13.36 5.21
C LEU A 30 0.50 -12.36 4.05
N LEU A 31 0.82 -11.08 4.31
CA LEU A 31 0.92 -10.06 3.27
C LEU A 31 2.01 -10.39 2.24
N PHE A 32 3.18 -10.86 2.71
CA PHE A 32 4.27 -11.22 1.81
C PHE A 32 3.97 -12.48 0.99
N ALA A 33 3.37 -13.50 1.60
CA ALA A 33 2.95 -14.72 0.91
C ALA A 33 1.87 -14.42 -0.13
N ALA A 34 0.85 -13.63 0.21
CA ALA A 34 -0.23 -13.23 -0.68
C ALA A 34 0.29 -12.40 -1.86
N PHE A 35 1.22 -11.48 -1.63
CA PHE A 35 1.85 -10.74 -2.72
C PHE A 35 2.69 -11.67 -3.62
N GLY A 36 3.50 -12.56 -3.04
CA GLY A 36 4.27 -13.54 -3.80
C GLY A 36 3.36 -14.46 -4.64
N ALA A 37 2.24 -14.93 -4.07
CA ALA A 37 1.24 -15.71 -4.78
C ALA A 37 0.60 -14.91 -5.93
N ALA A 38 0.23 -13.65 -5.70
CA ALA A 38 -0.33 -12.76 -6.72
C ALA A 38 0.65 -12.55 -7.88
N LEU A 39 1.92 -12.28 -7.57
CA LEU A 39 2.97 -12.08 -8.57
C LEU A 39 3.21 -13.37 -9.37
N ALA A 40 3.40 -14.50 -8.70
CA ALA A 40 3.66 -15.78 -9.35
C ALA A 40 2.47 -16.20 -10.25
N THR A 41 1.23 -16.06 -9.78
CA THR A 41 0.04 -16.40 -10.56
C THR A 41 -0.20 -15.43 -11.72
N ALA A 42 0.12 -14.13 -11.57
CA ALA A 42 0.04 -13.17 -12.66
C ALA A 42 1.08 -13.46 -13.76
N ILE A 43 2.32 -13.81 -13.41
CA ILE A 43 3.37 -14.18 -14.38
C ILE A 43 3.07 -15.53 -15.02
N ALA A 44 2.54 -16.50 -14.26
CA ALA A 44 2.11 -17.79 -14.79
C ALA A 44 0.97 -17.67 -15.83
N SER A 45 0.13 -16.61 -15.69
CA SER A 45 -0.94 -16.32 -16.65
C SER A 45 -0.37 -15.73 -17.96
N PRO A 46 -0.85 -16.17 -19.15
CA PRO A 46 -0.47 -15.57 -20.42
C PRO A 46 -0.91 -14.12 -20.56
N ARG A 47 -1.95 -13.71 -19.83
CA ARG A 47 -2.61 -12.40 -19.96
C ARG A 47 -1.67 -11.21 -19.78
N LEU A 48 -0.75 -11.30 -18.81
CA LEU A 48 0.18 -10.20 -18.55
C LEU A 48 1.12 -9.97 -19.74
N GLY A 49 1.70 -11.04 -20.31
CA GLY A 49 2.55 -10.95 -21.50
C GLY A 49 1.78 -10.47 -22.74
N GLU A 50 0.51 -10.89 -22.90
CA GLU A 50 -0.36 -10.42 -23.98
C GLU A 50 -0.66 -8.92 -23.89
N GLN A 51 -0.87 -8.38 -22.69
CA GLN A 51 -1.08 -6.94 -22.47
C GLN A 51 0.12 -6.09 -22.89
N PHE A 52 1.35 -6.59 -22.69
CA PHE A 52 2.55 -5.93 -23.21
C PHE A 52 2.65 -6.06 -24.74
N ARG A 53 2.37 -7.23 -25.33
CA ARG A 53 2.42 -7.42 -26.79
C ARG A 53 1.35 -6.63 -27.53
N SER A 54 0.16 -6.49 -26.96
CA SER A 54 -0.96 -5.74 -27.57
C SER A 54 -0.84 -4.23 -27.44
N GLY A 55 0.20 -3.72 -26.76
CA GLY A 55 0.39 -2.29 -26.55
C GLY A 55 -0.61 -1.65 -25.57
N VAL A 56 -1.44 -2.44 -24.89
CA VAL A 56 -2.28 -1.95 -23.77
C VAL A 56 -1.39 -1.39 -22.66
N LEU A 57 -0.19 -1.96 -22.53
CA LEU A 57 0.89 -1.47 -21.70
C LEU A 57 2.02 -0.99 -22.62
N ASP A 58 1.92 0.25 -23.07
CA ASP A 58 3.01 0.87 -23.82
C ASP A 58 3.96 1.58 -22.84
N VAL A 59 5.18 1.04 -22.71
CA VAL A 59 6.26 1.66 -21.90
C VAL A 59 7.11 2.63 -22.75
N GLY A 60 6.63 3.04 -23.92
CA GLY A 60 7.16 4.16 -24.70
C GLY A 60 8.30 3.82 -25.67
N GLU A 61 8.90 2.63 -25.57
CA GLU A 61 9.93 2.15 -26.49
C GLU A 61 9.43 0.87 -27.18
N PRO A 62 9.31 0.80 -28.51
CA PRO A 62 8.76 -0.37 -29.20
C PRO A 62 9.45 -1.70 -28.86
N GLY A 63 10.76 -1.68 -28.59
CA GLY A 63 11.51 -2.87 -28.17
C GLY A 63 11.28 -3.29 -26.73
N MET A 64 10.90 -2.37 -25.85
CA MET A 64 10.74 -2.64 -24.41
C MET A 64 9.53 -3.52 -24.13
N ASN A 65 8.43 -3.32 -24.83
CA ASN A 65 7.21 -4.13 -24.69
C ASN A 65 7.47 -5.58 -25.12
N THR A 66 8.16 -5.77 -26.24
CA THR A 66 8.54 -7.10 -26.75
C THR A 66 9.47 -7.80 -25.77
N TRP A 67 10.52 -7.13 -25.35
CA TRP A 67 11.48 -7.67 -24.35
C TRP A 67 10.78 -8.05 -23.03
N THR A 68 9.89 -7.18 -22.53
CA THR A 68 9.13 -7.48 -21.29
C THR A 68 8.23 -8.69 -21.47
N ALA A 69 7.55 -8.81 -22.60
CA ALA A 69 6.69 -9.95 -22.91
C ALA A 69 7.48 -11.27 -23.04
N GLU A 70 8.68 -11.21 -23.61
CA GLU A 70 9.61 -12.35 -23.71
C GLU A 70 10.09 -12.76 -22.30
N LEU A 71 10.59 -11.82 -21.51
CA LEU A 71 11.01 -12.05 -20.13
C LEU A 71 9.91 -12.71 -19.29
N LEU A 72 8.67 -12.24 -19.41
CA LEU A 72 7.52 -12.84 -18.73
C LEU A 72 7.23 -14.25 -19.23
N THR A 73 7.44 -14.51 -20.53
CA THR A 73 7.25 -15.82 -21.13
C THR A 73 8.30 -16.80 -20.61
N ASP A 74 9.56 -16.38 -20.54
CA ASP A 74 10.66 -17.21 -20.01
C ASP A 74 10.54 -17.46 -18.49
N ALA A 75 10.01 -16.49 -17.74
CA ALA A 75 9.77 -16.64 -16.31
C ALA A 75 8.53 -17.53 -15.97
N ARG A 76 7.62 -17.74 -16.94
CA ARG A 76 6.36 -18.47 -16.71
C ARG A 76 6.52 -19.87 -16.12
N PRO A 77 7.42 -20.74 -16.59
CA PRO A 77 7.58 -22.08 -16.01
C PRO A 77 7.91 -22.04 -14.53
N VAL A 78 8.87 -21.17 -14.15
CA VAL A 78 9.27 -20.99 -12.76
C VAL A 78 8.13 -20.42 -11.93
N ALA A 79 7.44 -19.40 -12.44
CA ALA A 79 6.30 -18.78 -11.79
C ALA A 79 5.16 -19.78 -11.57
N SER A 80 4.89 -20.67 -12.54
CA SER A 80 3.85 -21.73 -12.44
C SER A 80 4.17 -22.73 -11.33
N VAL A 81 5.42 -23.13 -11.19
CA VAL A 81 5.87 -24.03 -10.10
C VAL A 81 5.74 -23.33 -8.73
N LEU A 82 6.08 -22.06 -8.64
CA LEU A 82 6.01 -21.30 -7.39
C LEU A 82 4.59 -20.88 -7.00
N ALA A 83 3.68 -20.75 -7.96
CA ALA A 83 2.31 -20.28 -7.72
C ALA A 83 1.55 -21.18 -6.73
N VAL A 84 1.61 -22.49 -6.92
CA VAL A 84 0.85 -23.45 -6.09
C VAL A 84 1.29 -23.40 -4.62
N PRO A 85 2.59 -23.54 -4.27
CA PRO A 85 3.00 -23.49 -2.87
C PRO A 85 2.78 -22.11 -2.23
N LEU A 86 2.92 -21.00 -2.97
CA LEU A 86 2.66 -19.65 -2.44
C LEU A 86 1.17 -19.42 -2.18
N VAL A 87 0.28 -19.90 -3.06
CA VAL A 87 -1.16 -19.86 -2.82
C VAL A 87 -1.52 -20.72 -1.61
N ALA A 88 -1.00 -21.94 -1.52
CA ALA A 88 -1.24 -22.81 -0.37
C ALA A 88 -0.75 -22.18 0.93
N LEU A 89 0.45 -21.59 0.94
CA LEU A 89 0.99 -20.86 2.09
C LEU A 89 0.08 -19.66 2.47
N THR A 90 -0.40 -18.92 1.48
CA THR A 90 -1.31 -17.79 1.71
C THR A 90 -2.61 -18.24 2.36
N VAL A 91 -3.19 -19.35 1.90
CA VAL A 91 -4.40 -19.94 2.49
C VAL A 91 -4.16 -20.38 3.93
N VAL A 92 -3.06 -21.10 4.19
CA VAL A 92 -2.70 -21.57 5.54
C VAL A 92 -2.50 -20.39 6.49
N LEU A 93 -1.76 -19.36 6.05
CA LEU A 93 -1.54 -18.16 6.86
C LEU A 93 -2.84 -17.35 7.05
N GLY A 94 -3.70 -17.30 6.04
CA GLY A 94 -5.02 -16.66 6.13
C GLY A 94 -5.93 -17.35 7.15
N VAL A 95 -6.00 -18.69 7.12
CA VAL A 95 -6.75 -19.48 8.13
C VAL A 95 -6.16 -19.29 9.53
N ARG A 96 -4.83 -19.30 9.64
CA ARG A 96 -4.15 -19.06 10.93
C ARG A 96 -4.43 -17.65 11.46
N TRP A 97 -4.36 -16.64 10.60
CA TRP A 97 -4.72 -15.27 10.94
C TRP A 97 -6.16 -15.17 11.42
N TRP A 98 -7.10 -15.77 10.68
CA TRP A 98 -8.52 -15.76 11.03
C TRP A 98 -8.78 -16.39 12.39
N ARG A 99 -8.14 -17.54 12.70
CA ARG A 99 -8.24 -18.18 14.01
C ARG A 99 -7.68 -17.30 15.12
N GLN A 100 -6.52 -16.68 14.91
CA GLN A 100 -5.92 -15.77 15.88
C GLN A 100 -6.77 -14.52 16.15
N GLU A 101 -7.44 -13.97 15.12
CA GLU A 101 -8.29 -12.79 15.28
C GLU A 101 -9.60 -13.09 15.99
N ARG A 102 -10.10 -14.31 15.94
CA ARG A 102 -11.32 -14.70 16.69
C ARG A 102 -11.17 -14.54 18.19
N ASP A 103 -9.98 -14.82 18.70
CA ASP A 103 -9.67 -14.82 20.13
C ASP A 103 -9.11 -13.47 20.63
N ARG A 104 -9.09 -12.46 19.74
CA ARG A 104 -8.54 -11.13 20.04
C ARG A 104 -9.60 -10.04 20.00
N PRO A 105 -9.39 -8.91 20.71
CA PRO A 105 -10.24 -7.73 20.54
C PRO A 105 -10.30 -7.32 19.08
N GLN A 106 -11.50 -7.28 18.52
CA GLN A 106 -11.69 -7.09 17.09
C GLN A 106 -11.64 -5.61 16.69
N ASN A 107 -10.97 -5.33 15.56
CA ASN A 107 -10.99 -4.04 14.91
C ASN A 107 -11.49 -4.18 13.46
N ARG A 108 -12.74 -3.75 13.20
CA ARG A 108 -13.34 -3.81 11.87
C ARG A 108 -12.49 -3.13 10.80
N ALA A 109 -11.86 -2.00 11.11
CA ALA A 109 -10.99 -1.30 10.17
C ALA A 109 -9.75 -2.13 9.79
N LYS A 110 -9.16 -2.87 10.73
CA LYS A 110 -8.07 -3.82 10.46
C LYS A 110 -8.51 -4.91 9.49
N HIS A 111 -9.68 -5.51 9.73
CA HIS A 111 -10.22 -6.58 8.89
C HIS A 111 -10.53 -6.10 7.47
N TRP A 112 -11.21 -4.95 7.33
CA TRP A 112 -11.49 -4.35 6.03
C TRP A 112 -10.22 -3.99 5.27
N TYR A 113 -9.25 -3.42 5.97
CA TYR A 113 -7.98 -3.01 5.37
C TYR A 113 -7.16 -4.20 4.86
N LEU A 114 -6.98 -5.23 5.70
CA LEU A 114 -6.26 -6.43 5.29
C LEU A 114 -7.05 -7.21 4.24
N GLY A 115 -8.37 -7.37 4.42
CA GLY A 115 -9.24 -8.05 3.47
C GLY A 115 -9.22 -7.42 2.09
N SER A 116 -9.36 -6.09 1.98
CA SER A 116 -9.28 -5.38 0.69
C SER A 116 -7.90 -5.55 0.02
N THR A 117 -6.82 -5.59 0.80
CA THR A 117 -5.48 -5.87 0.27
C THR A 117 -5.38 -7.28 -0.30
N LEU A 118 -5.90 -8.28 0.41
CA LEU A 118 -5.91 -9.68 -0.07
C LEU A 118 -6.78 -9.85 -1.31
N VAL A 119 -7.92 -9.16 -1.39
CA VAL A 119 -8.79 -9.16 -2.59
C VAL A 119 -8.05 -8.56 -3.79
N MET A 120 -7.33 -7.43 -3.62
CA MET A 120 -6.50 -6.87 -4.71
C MET A 120 -5.47 -7.88 -5.21
N PHE A 121 -4.81 -8.60 -4.31
CA PHE A 121 -3.85 -9.64 -4.71
C PHE A 121 -4.53 -10.81 -5.40
N ALA A 122 -5.73 -11.22 -4.97
CA ALA A 122 -6.50 -12.29 -5.60
C ALA A 122 -7.00 -11.93 -7.02
N ILE A 123 -7.15 -10.64 -7.34
CA ILE A 123 -7.54 -10.17 -8.67
C ILE A 123 -6.36 -10.19 -9.67
N ALA A 124 -5.11 -10.13 -9.19
CA ALA A 124 -3.92 -10.01 -10.04
C ALA A 124 -3.81 -11.06 -11.16
N PRO A 125 -4.13 -12.34 -10.98
CA PRO A 125 -4.09 -13.34 -12.07
C PRO A 125 -5.10 -13.08 -13.20
N PHE A 126 -6.21 -12.40 -12.88
CA PHE A 126 -7.33 -12.16 -13.80
C PHE A 126 -7.25 -10.78 -14.47
N ALA A 127 -6.83 -9.78 -13.70
CA ALA A 127 -6.69 -8.39 -14.14
C ALA A 127 -5.43 -7.76 -13.54
N PRO A 128 -4.22 -8.13 -14.01
CA PRO A 128 -2.95 -7.73 -13.38
C PRO A 128 -2.77 -6.22 -13.33
N MET A 129 -3.21 -5.50 -14.37
CA MET A 129 -3.14 -4.03 -14.40
C MET A 129 -4.08 -3.38 -13.40
N ALA A 130 -5.32 -3.84 -13.30
CA ALA A 130 -6.26 -3.31 -12.32
C ALA A 130 -5.75 -3.56 -10.89
N ALA A 131 -5.17 -4.73 -10.62
CA ALA A 131 -4.56 -5.05 -9.35
C ALA A 131 -3.35 -4.14 -9.04
N LEU A 132 -2.47 -3.92 -10.01
CA LEU A 132 -1.30 -3.05 -9.87
C LEU A 132 -1.71 -1.59 -9.63
N LEU A 133 -2.61 -1.05 -10.45
CA LEU A 133 -3.12 0.32 -10.30
C LEU A 133 -3.87 0.49 -8.98
N GLY A 134 -4.69 -0.50 -8.59
CA GLY A 134 -5.36 -0.51 -7.30
C GLY A 134 -4.37 -0.53 -6.13
N PHE A 135 -3.31 -1.31 -6.23
CA PHE A 135 -2.26 -1.38 -5.21
C PHE A 135 -1.48 -0.06 -5.07
N ILE A 136 -1.07 0.55 -6.19
CA ILE A 136 -0.38 1.84 -6.20
C ILE A 136 -1.31 2.97 -5.75
N GLY A 137 -2.52 3.02 -6.28
CA GLY A 137 -3.50 4.06 -5.94
C GLY A 137 -3.94 4.02 -4.48
N SER A 138 -4.18 2.82 -3.94
CA SER A 138 -4.50 2.68 -2.51
C SER A 138 -3.34 3.07 -1.61
N HIS A 139 -2.09 2.76 -2.00
CA HIS A 139 -0.89 3.19 -1.28
C HIS A 139 -0.78 4.72 -1.23
N ALA A 140 -1.01 5.40 -2.35
CA ALA A 140 -1.01 6.86 -2.41
C ALA A 140 -2.11 7.48 -1.52
N ALA A 141 -3.32 6.91 -1.54
CA ALA A 141 -4.42 7.36 -0.68
C ALA A 141 -4.12 7.16 0.82
N GLU A 142 -3.56 6.01 1.18
CA GLU A 142 -3.13 5.71 2.54
C GLU A 142 -2.08 6.71 3.04
N TYR A 143 -1.07 6.96 2.23
CA TYR A 143 -0.03 7.93 2.53
C TYR A 143 -0.62 9.32 2.78
N TYR A 144 -1.51 9.76 1.90
CA TYR A 144 -2.20 11.04 2.04
C TYR A 144 -2.96 11.13 3.37
N VAL A 145 -3.73 10.10 3.73
CA VAL A 145 -4.49 10.08 4.99
C VAL A 145 -3.57 10.16 6.21
N VAL A 146 -2.44 9.44 6.19
CA VAL A 146 -1.46 9.45 7.29
C VAL A 146 -0.82 10.84 7.42
N VAL A 147 -0.38 11.43 6.31
CA VAL A 147 0.22 12.77 6.29
C VAL A 147 -0.79 13.84 6.73
N ALA A 148 -2.02 13.82 6.21
CA ALA A 148 -3.06 14.77 6.58
C ALA A 148 -3.39 14.71 8.08
N ARG A 149 -3.46 13.50 8.67
CA ARG A 149 -3.67 13.34 10.12
C ARG A 149 -2.47 13.81 10.93
N SER A 150 -1.26 13.50 10.51
CA SER A 150 -0.03 13.95 11.17
C SER A 150 0.09 15.48 11.17
N LEU A 151 -0.23 16.12 10.04
CA LEU A 151 -0.25 17.57 9.93
C LEU A 151 -1.31 18.21 10.83
N ARG A 152 -2.51 17.63 10.90
CA ARG A 152 -3.58 18.11 11.79
C ARG A 152 -3.18 18.06 13.26
N SER A 153 -2.57 16.97 13.71
CA SER A 153 -2.14 16.85 15.11
C SER A 153 -1.07 17.89 15.48
N ARG A 154 -0.16 18.19 14.56
CA ARG A 154 0.86 19.24 14.75
C ARG A 154 0.27 20.64 14.77
N THR A 155 -0.78 20.92 13.98
CA THR A 155 -1.41 22.24 13.91
C THR A 155 -2.31 22.52 15.09
N GLN A 156 -2.89 21.50 15.72
CA GLN A 156 -3.63 21.63 16.96
C GLN A 156 -2.72 22.07 18.12
N SER A 157 -1.45 21.69 18.11
CA SER A 157 -0.47 22.10 19.11
C SER A 157 0.14 23.50 18.87
N LYS A 158 -0.03 24.10 17.66
CA LYS A 158 0.45 25.45 17.31
C LYS A 158 -0.57 26.18 16.44
N PRO A 159 -1.72 26.62 17.02
CA PRO A 159 -2.72 27.38 16.28
C PRO A 159 -2.14 28.74 15.88
N GLY A 160 -2.09 29.08 14.62
CA GLY A 160 -1.52 30.34 14.10
C GLY A 160 -0.34 30.16 13.16
N SER A 161 0.20 28.96 13.03
CA SER A 161 1.26 28.69 12.06
C SER A 161 0.71 28.68 10.61
N ASN A 162 1.56 29.05 9.63
CA ASN A 162 1.21 28.92 8.20
C ASN A 162 0.77 27.50 7.84
N LEU A 163 1.32 26.50 8.53
CA LEU A 163 0.94 25.10 8.41
C LEU A 163 -0.52 24.86 8.83
N ALA A 164 -1.03 25.56 9.87
CA ALA A 164 -2.42 25.47 10.30
C ALA A 164 -3.39 26.02 9.24
N ARG A 165 -2.97 27.03 8.46
CA ARG A 165 -3.76 27.57 7.36
C ARG A 165 -3.86 26.59 6.21
N VAL A 166 -2.74 25.96 5.81
CA VAL A 166 -2.70 24.95 4.75
C VAL A 166 -3.55 23.71 5.12
N THR A 167 -3.45 23.21 6.35
CA THR A 167 -4.21 22.04 6.79
C THR A 167 -5.71 22.28 6.93
N ARG A 168 -6.14 23.56 7.11
CA ARG A 168 -7.56 23.92 7.13
C ARG A 168 -8.17 23.84 5.74
N VAL A 169 -7.39 24.15 4.70
CA VAL A 169 -7.81 24.05 3.28
C VAL A 169 -7.80 22.59 2.81
N LEU A 170 -6.85 21.78 3.27
CA LEU A 170 -6.74 20.36 2.93
C LEU A 170 -7.77 19.53 3.71
N ARG A 171 -9.04 19.66 3.37
CA ARG A 171 -10.06 18.70 3.84
C ARG A 171 -9.74 17.31 3.26
N PRO A 172 -9.72 16.22 4.07
CA PRO A 172 -9.19 14.93 3.61
C PRO A 172 -9.95 14.37 2.42
N TRP A 173 -11.29 14.40 2.41
CA TRP A 173 -12.08 13.76 1.37
C TRP A 173 -12.03 14.47 0.00
N PRO A 174 -12.24 15.80 -0.11
CA PRO A 174 -12.11 16.46 -1.40
C PRO A 174 -10.71 16.34 -1.99
N THR A 175 -9.67 16.35 -1.16
CA THR A 175 -8.29 16.24 -1.64
C THR A 175 -7.95 14.82 -2.07
N VAL A 176 -8.47 13.77 -1.41
CA VAL A 176 -8.31 12.37 -1.88
C VAL A 176 -9.02 12.18 -3.22
N ILE A 177 -10.24 12.72 -3.37
CA ILE A 177 -10.97 12.65 -4.65
C ILE A 177 -10.20 13.41 -5.74
N LEU A 178 -9.77 14.65 -5.47
CA LEU A 178 -9.01 15.46 -6.41
C LEU A 178 -7.70 14.79 -6.81
N PHE A 179 -6.99 14.21 -5.84
CA PHE A 179 -5.78 13.44 -6.10
C PHE A 179 -6.06 12.19 -6.94
N GLY A 180 -7.13 11.45 -6.65
CA GLY A 180 -7.54 10.26 -7.40
C GLY A 180 -7.92 10.62 -8.84
N VAL A 181 -8.75 11.64 -9.03
CA VAL A 181 -9.13 12.15 -10.36
C VAL A 181 -7.90 12.68 -11.11
N GLY A 182 -7.04 13.46 -10.44
CA GLY A 182 -5.79 13.97 -11.01
C GLY A 182 -4.83 12.85 -11.42
N ALA A 183 -4.71 11.78 -10.63
CA ALA A 183 -3.87 10.64 -10.95
C ALA A 183 -4.41 9.87 -12.17
N VAL A 184 -5.72 9.62 -12.24
CA VAL A 184 -6.37 8.99 -13.40
C VAL A 184 -6.19 9.86 -14.65
N TRP A 185 -6.43 11.16 -14.55
CA TRP A 185 -6.24 12.11 -15.65
C TRP A 185 -4.77 12.18 -16.09
N PHE A 186 -3.83 12.18 -15.15
CA PHE A 186 -2.39 12.20 -15.45
C PHE A 186 -1.95 10.92 -16.18
N VAL A 187 -2.42 9.74 -15.75
CA VAL A 187 -2.16 8.47 -16.43
C VAL A 187 -2.75 8.49 -17.84
N TYR A 188 -4.00 8.95 -18.00
CA TYR A 188 -4.64 9.09 -19.30
C TYR A 188 -3.85 10.05 -20.21
N TRP A 189 -3.45 11.21 -19.69
CA TRP A 189 -2.65 12.19 -20.41
C TRP A 189 -1.28 11.63 -20.81
N MET A 190 -0.60 10.90 -19.93
CA MET A 190 0.65 10.21 -20.26
C MET A 190 0.48 9.19 -21.39
N MET A 191 -0.64 8.49 -21.44
CA MET A 191 -0.90 7.49 -22.48
C MET A 191 -1.27 8.09 -23.84
N THR A 192 -1.70 9.37 -23.87
CA THR A 192 -2.21 10.03 -25.10
C THR A 192 -1.28 11.08 -25.69
N THR A 193 -0.16 11.43 -25.03
CA THR A 193 0.73 12.50 -25.47
C THR A 193 2.16 12.02 -25.73
N SER A 194 2.83 12.65 -26.72
CA SER A 194 4.25 12.42 -27.04
C SER A 194 5.25 12.87 -25.95
N VAL A 195 4.75 13.42 -24.84
CA VAL A 195 5.56 13.89 -23.69
C VAL A 195 5.77 12.77 -22.65
N ALA A 196 5.47 11.51 -23.01
CA ALA A 196 5.50 10.36 -22.12
C ALA A 196 6.82 10.20 -21.38
N MET A 197 7.95 10.42 -22.02
CA MET A 197 9.27 10.28 -21.40
C MET A 197 9.50 11.32 -20.29
N ALA A 198 9.19 12.61 -20.52
CA ALA A 198 9.36 13.65 -19.51
C ALA A 198 8.42 13.41 -18.32
N ALA A 199 7.17 13.03 -18.59
CA ALA A 199 6.19 12.69 -17.56
C ALA A 199 6.62 11.44 -16.76
N PHE A 200 7.20 10.44 -17.42
CA PHE A 200 7.76 9.24 -16.76
C PHE A 200 8.93 9.60 -15.83
N VAL A 201 9.87 10.44 -16.28
CA VAL A 201 11.00 10.92 -15.46
C VAL A 201 10.50 11.70 -14.24
N VAL A 202 9.51 12.58 -14.41
CA VAL A 202 8.89 13.32 -13.29
C VAL A 202 8.21 12.35 -12.31
N ALA A 203 7.43 11.40 -12.81
CA ALA A 203 6.76 10.40 -11.99
C ALA A 203 7.77 9.51 -11.23
N LEU A 204 8.85 9.09 -11.89
CA LEU A 204 9.92 8.30 -11.29
C LEU A 204 10.66 9.10 -10.21
N SER A 205 10.98 10.37 -10.48
CA SER A 205 11.63 11.26 -9.52
C SER A 205 10.75 11.52 -8.30
N ALA A 206 9.46 11.79 -8.51
CA ALA A 206 8.49 11.96 -7.43
C ALA A 206 8.35 10.67 -6.60
N SER A 207 8.36 9.50 -7.24
CA SER A 207 8.34 8.21 -6.56
C SER A 207 9.62 7.98 -5.75
N ALA A 208 10.79 8.32 -6.27
CA ALA A 208 12.06 8.21 -5.56
C ALA A 208 12.11 9.12 -4.32
N LEU A 209 11.67 10.37 -4.46
CA LEU A 209 11.51 11.29 -3.33
C LEU A 209 10.52 10.76 -2.30
N HIS A 210 9.41 10.20 -2.74
CA HIS A 210 8.42 9.57 -1.86
C HIS A 210 9.05 8.43 -1.03
N PHE A 211 9.82 7.54 -1.65
CA PHE A 211 10.53 6.46 -0.94
C PHE A 211 11.57 6.99 0.05
N LEU A 212 12.27 8.06 -0.30
CA LEU A 212 13.21 8.72 0.61
C LEU A 212 12.49 9.27 1.85
N TYR A 213 11.40 10.01 1.65
CA TYR A 213 10.60 10.58 2.73
C TYR A 213 9.99 9.49 3.61
N ASP A 214 9.50 8.41 3.02
CA ASP A 214 8.96 7.27 3.75
C ASP A 214 10.03 6.58 4.59
N GLY A 215 11.24 6.40 4.06
CA GLY A 215 12.37 5.88 4.83
C GLY A 215 12.69 6.72 6.07
N ILE A 216 12.39 8.02 6.03
CA ILE A 216 12.56 8.95 7.15
C ILE A 216 11.36 8.88 8.10
N ILE A 217 10.14 8.92 7.56
CA ILE A 217 8.88 8.99 8.35
C ILE A 217 8.62 7.69 9.11
N TRP A 218 8.87 6.53 8.47
CA TRP A 218 8.55 5.21 9.04
C TRP A 218 9.65 4.62 9.92
N ARG A 219 10.77 5.32 10.15
CA ARG A 219 11.74 4.96 11.18
C ARG A 219 11.16 5.18 12.59
N THR A 220 10.14 4.40 12.90
CA THR A 220 9.36 4.50 14.16
C THR A 220 10.15 4.14 15.43
N GLY A 221 11.38 3.66 15.29
CA GLY A 221 12.26 3.34 16.42
C GLY A 221 13.01 4.53 17.03
N ARG A 222 12.93 5.73 16.45
CA ARG A 222 13.57 6.93 17.02
C ARG A 222 12.60 7.69 17.93
N PRO A 223 13.03 8.13 19.15
CA PRO A 223 12.18 8.81 20.13
C PRO A 223 11.44 10.04 19.58
N ALA A 224 12.07 10.77 18.64
CA ALA A 224 11.48 11.95 18.01
C ALA A 224 10.22 11.66 17.17
N TYR A 225 10.11 10.45 16.62
CA TYR A 225 8.96 10.04 15.80
C TYR A 225 7.83 9.39 16.62
N ALA A 226 8.15 8.81 17.78
CA ALA A 226 7.15 8.32 18.72
C ALA A 226 6.22 9.46 19.19
N VAL A 227 6.74 10.68 19.28
CA VAL A 227 5.95 11.88 19.63
C VAL A 227 4.96 12.26 18.52
N THR A 228 5.32 12.06 17.24
CA THR A 228 4.47 12.41 16.10
C THR A 228 3.24 11.49 16.00
N PHE A 229 3.39 10.23 16.42
CA PHE A 229 2.29 9.25 16.42
C PHE A 229 1.52 9.18 17.74
N ARG A 230 2.01 9.78 18.84
CA ARG A 230 1.25 9.86 20.11
C ARG A 230 -0.10 10.54 19.95
N GLY A 231 -0.21 11.55 19.09
CA GLY A 231 -1.50 12.21 18.80
C GLY A 231 -2.46 11.37 17.96
N VAL A 232 -2.00 10.27 17.34
CA VAL A 232 -2.83 9.34 16.54
C VAL A 232 -3.24 8.11 17.35
N LEU A 233 -2.49 7.80 18.41
CA LEU A 233 -2.82 6.75 19.35
C LEU A 233 -3.65 7.36 20.49
N PRO A 234 -4.77 6.75 20.90
CA PRO A 234 -5.48 7.18 22.10
C PRO A 234 -4.50 7.16 23.28
N SER A 235 -4.49 8.24 24.06
CA SER A 235 -3.77 8.28 25.31
C SER A 235 -4.19 7.05 26.11
N ARG A 236 -3.25 6.21 26.52
CA ARG A 236 -3.54 5.21 27.56
C ARG A 236 -3.94 6.01 28.78
N THR A 237 -5.23 6.09 29.09
CA THR A 237 -5.66 6.42 30.44
C THR A 237 -5.03 5.34 31.32
N PRO A 238 -4.24 5.69 32.33
CA PRO A 238 -3.77 4.69 33.29
C PRO A 238 -5.02 4.00 33.84
N VAL A 239 -5.16 2.70 33.63
CA VAL A 239 -6.15 1.90 34.31
C VAL A 239 -5.88 2.15 35.80
N GLY A 240 -6.85 2.78 36.48
CA GLY A 240 -6.69 3.23 37.83
C GLY A 240 -6.13 2.10 38.70
N VAL A 241 -5.01 2.36 39.35
CA VAL A 241 -4.58 1.58 40.52
C VAL A 241 -5.67 1.81 41.55
N PRO A 242 -6.36 0.78 42.04
CA PRO A 242 -7.31 0.95 43.14
C PRO A 242 -6.56 1.54 44.33
N PRO A 243 -7.13 2.51 45.07
CA PRO A 243 -6.53 3.01 46.30
C PRO A 243 -6.44 1.85 47.30
N GLU A 244 -5.26 1.71 47.93
CA GLU A 244 -5.01 0.81 49.06
C GLU A 244 -5.85 1.20 50.31
#